data_a74af56ae74113cd51535d52e166620f
#
_entry.id   a74af56ae74113cd51535d52e166620f
#
_cell.length_a   1.000
_cell.length_b   1.000
_cell.length_c   1.000
_cell.angle_alpha   90.00
_cell.angle_beta   90.00
_cell.angle_gamma   90.00
#
_symmetry.space_group_name_H-M   'P 1'
#
loop_
_entity.id
_entity.type
_entity.pdbx_description
1 polymer ?
#
loop_
_entity_poly.entity_id
_entity_poly.type
_entity_poly.pdbx_seq_one_letter_code
_entity_poly.pdbx_strand_id
1 'polypeptide(L)'
;MAQLDVYRNPRPTAFKRPYLVEVQGNLCKDLDTCVVIPLYPAGMMVPDAVLNPTIIYGEKEYIFVTSQITSVARKELGRSIGTVSHYRTEIINAIDRMLA
;
A
#
# COMPACT_ATOMS: atom_id res chain seq x y z
N MET A 1 6.72 -9.03 9.95
CA MET A 1 6.54 -7.99 8.93
C MET A 1 6.85 -8.57 7.59
N ALA A 2 5.90 -8.57 6.70
CA ALA A 2 6.07 -9.16 5.39
C ALA A 2 5.65 -8.20 4.30
N GLN A 3 6.22 -8.40 3.11
CA GLN A 3 5.80 -7.67 1.93
C GLN A 3 4.30 -7.82 1.75
N LEU A 4 3.61 -6.72 1.42
CA LEU A 4 2.17 -6.61 1.21
C LEU A 4 1.34 -6.70 2.49
N ASP A 5 1.96 -6.48 3.64
CA ASP A 5 1.23 -6.26 4.88
C ASP A 5 0.54 -4.90 4.85
N VAL A 6 -0.61 -4.83 5.51
CA VAL A 6 -1.43 -3.62 5.59
C VAL A 6 -1.30 -3.00 6.96
N TYR A 7 -1.17 -1.67 7.00
CA TYR A 7 -1.08 -0.89 8.24
C TYR A 7 -2.11 0.22 8.20
N ARG A 8 -2.57 0.64 9.38
CA ARG A 8 -3.35 1.88 9.47
C ARG A 8 -2.42 3.05 9.20
N ASN A 9 -2.90 4.03 8.44
CA ASN A 9 -2.15 5.24 8.22
C ASN A 9 -2.11 6.03 9.54
N PRO A 10 -0.93 6.26 10.14
CA PRO A 10 -0.82 6.96 11.42
C PRO A 10 -0.88 8.49 11.30
N ARG A 11 -0.94 9.02 10.09
CA ARG A 11 -0.87 10.46 9.85
C ARG A 11 -2.24 11.08 9.74
N PRO A 12 -2.33 12.43 9.82
CA PRO A 12 -3.63 13.11 9.70
C PRO A 12 -4.36 12.86 8.39
N THR A 13 -3.65 12.40 7.35
CA THR A 13 -4.25 12.08 6.06
C THR A 13 -5.03 10.76 6.05
N ALA A 14 -5.13 10.07 7.19
CA ALA A 14 -5.83 8.78 7.27
C ALA A 14 -7.29 8.86 6.81
N PHE A 15 -7.93 10.02 6.90
CA PHE A 15 -9.31 10.18 6.43
C PHE A 15 -9.44 10.05 4.90
N LYS A 16 -8.37 10.36 4.15
CA LYS A 16 -8.35 10.21 2.69
C LYS A 16 -7.78 8.86 2.28
N ARG A 17 -6.77 8.40 3.00
CA ARG A 17 -6.05 7.17 2.70
C ARG A 17 -5.82 6.40 4.00
N PRO A 18 -6.83 5.62 4.40
CA PRO A 18 -6.84 5.01 5.74
C PRO A 18 -5.80 3.93 5.94
N TYR A 19 -5.29 3.33 4.86
CA TYR A 19 -4.37 2.21 4.95
C TYR A 19 -3.13 2.43 4.09
N LEU A 20 -2.02 1.82 4.53
CA LEU A 20 -0.77 1.78 3.81
C LEU A 20 -0.39 0.34 3.58
N VAL A 21 0.14 0.02 2.40
CA VAL A 21 0.59 -1.32 2.06
C VAL A 21 2.10 -1.31 1.95
N GLU A 22 2.76 -2.16 2.72
CA GLU A 22 4.21 -2.30 2.65
C GLU A 22 4.59 -3.03 1.36
N VAL A 23 5.45 -2.40 0.54
CA VAL A 23 5.90 -2.99 -0.73
C VAL A 23 7.39 -3.32 -0.73
N GLN A 24 8.05 -3.05 0.38
CA GLN A 24 9.46 -3.32 0.54
C GLN A 24 9.69 -4.82 0.68
N GLY A 25 10.74 -5.33 0.04
CA GLY A 25 11.07 -6.74 0.10
C GLY A 25 11.59 -7.17 1.48
N ASN A 26 11.54 -8.47 1.75
CA ASN A 26 11.95 -9.04 3.04
C ASN A 26 13.41 -8.75 3.39
N LEU A 27 14.27 -8.56 2.40
CA LEU A 27 15.68 -8.25 2.64
C LEU A 27 15.87 -6.90 3.30
N CYS A 28 14.85 -6.05 3.25
CA CYS A 28 14.90 -4.70 3.81
C CYS A 28 14.16 -4.57 5.13
N LYS A 29 13.74 -5.68 5.74
CA LYS A 29 12.89 -5.65 6.94
C LYS A 29 13.56 -5.00 8.15
N ASP A 30 14.90 -4.99 8.19
CA ASP A 30 15.64 -4.44 9.32
C ASP A 30 15.99 -2.96 9.17
N LEU A 31 15.55 -2.32 8.09
CA LEU A 31 15.75 -0.90 7.90
C LEU A 31 14.81 -0.10 8.80
N ASP A 32 15.25 1.10 9.20
CA ASP A 32 14.45 1.99 10.03
C ASP A 32 13.26 2.59 9.30
N THR A 33 13.26 2.50 7.97
CA THR A 33 12.20 3.02 7.12
C THR A 33 11.54 1.89 6.37
N CYS A 34 10.31 2.15 5.95
CA CYS A 34 9.51 1.18 5.21
C CYS A 34 8.87 1.87 4.01
N VAL A 35 9.00 1.27 2.85
CA VAL A 35 8.38 1.79 1.63
C VAL A 35 6.94 1.31 1.57
N VAL A 36 6.03 2.25 1.44
CA VAL A 36 4.59 1.97 1.45
C VAL A 36 3.88 2.67 0.30
N ILE A 37 2.72 2.14 -0.07
CA ILE A 37 1.81 2.74 -1.04
C ILE A 37 0.44 2.83 -0.38
N PRO A 38 -0.23 4.00 -0.47
CA PRO A 38 -1.52 4.17 0.20
C PRO A 38 -2.68 3.54 -0.54
N LEU A 39 -3.70 3.15 0.22
CA LEU A 39 -5.00 2.75 -0.31
C LEU A 39 -5.98 3.90 -0.08
N TYR A 40 -6.66 4.31 -1.15
CA TYR A 40 -7.73 5.30 -1.08
C TYR A 40 -9.07 4.59 -1.18
N PRO A 41 -10.11 5.04 -0.49
CA PRO A 41 -11.44 4.48 -0.71
C PRO A 41 -11.87 4.62 -2.16
N ALA A 42 -12.59 3.63 -2.68
CA ALA A 42 -13.15 3.71 -4.02
C ALA A 42 -14.04 4.95 -4.14
N GLY A 43 -13.97 5.63 -5.26
CA GLY A 43 -14.71 6.86 -5.48
C GLY A 43 -13.91 8.13 -5.22
N MET A 44 -12.79 8.04 -4.51
CA MET A 44 -11.91 9.20 -4.27
C MET A 44 -10.82 9.35 -5.32
N MET A 45 -10.57 8.29 -6.09
CA MET A 45 -9.59 8.28 -7.15
C MET A 45 -10.14 7.52 -8.33
N VAL A 46 -9.72 7.89 -9.54
CA VAL A 46 -10.09 7.15 -10.74
C VAL A 46 -9.24 5.88 -10.82
N PRO A 47 -9.86 4.70 -10.85
CA PRO A 47 -9.07 3.46 -10.97
C PRO A 47 -8.46 3.34 -12.36
N ASP A 48 -7.31 2.67 -12.40
CA ASP A 48 -6.63 2.31 -13.63
C ASP A 48 -6.17 0.88 -13.45
N ALA A 49 -6.59 0.00 -14.34
CA ALA A 49 -6.34 -1.44 -14.17
C ALA A 49 -4.86 -1.79 -14.06
N VAL A 50 -3.98 -0.94 -14.57
CA VAL A 50 -2.54 -1.21 -14.57
C VAL A 50 -1.81 -0.43 -13.47
N LEU A 51 -1.99 0.91 -13.41
CA LEU A 51 -1.23 1.76 -12.48
C LEU A 51 -1.88 1.89 -11.11
N ASN A 52 -3.21 1.94 -11.06
CA ASN A 52 -3.94 2.12 -9.82
C ASN A 52 -5.00 1.04 -9.68
N PRO A 53 -4.59 -0.21 -9.44
CA PRO A 53 -5.54 -1.32 -9.39
C PRO A 53 -6.49 -1.20 -8.20
N THR A 54 -7.68 -1.75 -8.37
CA THR A 54 -8.67 -1.86 -7.30
C THR A 54 -8.31 -3.06 -6.43
N ILE A 55 -8.33 -2.86 -5.13
CA ILE A 55 -8.05 -3.91 -4.14
C ILE A 55 -9.21 -3.97 -3.17
N ILE A 56 -9.69 -5.18 -2.90
CA ILE A 56 -10.72 -5.41 -1.88
C ILE A 56 -10.03 -5.76 -0.57
N TYR A 57 -10.30 -4.98 0.47
CA TYR A 57 -9.78 -5.22 1.79
C TYR A 57 -10.86 -4.96 2.83
N GLY A 58 -11.10 -5.95 3.71
CA GLY A 58 -12.15 -5.82 4.72
C GLY A 58 -13.53 -5.61 4.10
N GLU A 59 -13.82 -6.27 2.99
CA GLU A 59 -15.10 -6.22 2.27
C GLU A 59 -15.40 -4.88 1.60
N LYS A 60 -14.41 -3.99 1.53
CA LYS A 60 -14.55 -2.70 0.85
C LYS A 60 -13.53 -2.59 -0.27
N GLU A 61 -13.87 -1.79 -1.28
CA GLU A 61 -12.97 -1.53 -2.39
C GLU A 61 -12.10 -0.32 -2.11
N TYR A 62 -10.83 -0.47 -2.43
CA TYR A 62 -9.84 0.61 -2.32
C TYR A 62 -9.06 0.70 -3.61
N ILE A 63 -8.48 1.87 -3.86
CA ILE A 63 -7.60 2.10 -5.00
C ILE A 63 -6.17 2.15 -4.48
N PHE A 64 -5.31 1.30 -5.05
CA PHE A 64 -3.90 1.25 -4.72
C PHE A 64 -3.19 2.30 -5.58
N VAL A 65 -2.84 3.44 -4.98
CA VAL A 65 -2.34 4.59 -5.73
C VAL A 65 -0.81 4.53 -5.80
N THR A 66 -0.31 3.80 -6.79
CA THR A 66 1.10 3.48 -6.95
C THR A 66 2.00 4.72 -7.04
N SER A 67 1.52 5.79 -7.68
CA SER A 67 2.31 7.01 -7.84
C SER A 67 2.59 7.73 -6.52
N GLN A 68 1.88 7.37 -5.45
CA GLN A 68 2.10 7.97 -4.13
C GLN A 68 2.99 7.11 -3.25
N ILE A 69 3.78 6.24 -3.84
CA ILE A 69 4.79 5.45 -3.12
C ILE A 69 5.68 6.40 -2.31
N THR A 70 5.90 6.07 -1.05
CA THR A 70 6.69 6.88 -0.16
C THR A 70 7.35 6.03 0.91
N SER A 71 8.26 6.65 1.65
CA SER A 71 8.95 6.00 2.75
C SER A 71 8.48 6.60 4.06
N VAL A 72 8.21 5.77 5.04
CA VAL A 72 7.83 6.19 6.38
C VAL A 72 8.73 5.53 7.41
N ALA A 73 8.87 6.15 8.59
CA ALA A 73 9.61 5.53 9.67
C ALA A 73 8.87 4.27 10.11
N ARG A 74 9.57 3.16 10.21
CA ARG A 74 8.93 1.89 10.60
C ARG A 74 8.23 1.99 11.94
N LYS A 75 8.81 2.73 12.88
CA LYS A 75 8.21 2.91 14.20
C LYS A 75 6.87 3.64 14.18
N GLU A 76 6.58 4.41 13.11
CA GLU A 76 5.30 5.09 12.99
C GLU A 76 4.16 4.14 12.60
N LEU A 77 4.48 3.04 11.92
CA LEU A 77 3.47 2.17 11.35
C LEU A 77 2.71 1.34 12.37
N GLY A 78 3.35 1.03 13.48
CA GLY A 78 2.74 0.16 14.47
C GLY A 78 2.63 -1.27 13.95
N ARG A 79 1.54 -1.93 14.31
CA ARG A 79 1.31 -3.33 14.01
C ARG A 79 0.65 -3.53 12.65
N SER A 80 1.08 -4.55 11.93
CA SER A 80 0.37 -5.02 10.74
C SER A 80 -1.03 -5.47 11.12
N ILE A 81 -2.04 -5.07 10.34
CA ILE A 81 -3.44 -5.41 10.61
C ILE A 81 -4.01 -6.40 9.59
N GLY A 82 -3.24 -6.79 8.59
CA GLY A 82 -3.68 -7.73 7.58
C GLY A 82 -2.69 -7.81 6.44
N THR A 83 -3.11 -8.43 5.36
CA THR A 83 -2.28 -8.59 4.18
C THR A 83 -3.12 -8.52 2.91
N VAL A 84 -2.50 -8.05 1.83
CA VAL A 84 -3.09 -8.07 0.49
C VAL A 84 -2.23 -8.92 -0.46
N SER A 85 -1.55 -9.92 0.08
CA SER A 85 -0.62 -10.76 -0.67
C SER A 85 -1.27 -11.48 -1.85
N HIS A 86 -2.58 -11.71 -1.82
CA HIS A 86 -3.30 -12.33 -2.95
C HIS A 86 -3.43 -11.38 -4.15
N TYR A 87 -3.08 -10.11 -4.00
CA TYR A 87 -2.99 -9.16 -5.11
C TYR A 87 -1.56 -8.95 -5.59
N ARG A 88 -0.65 -9.84 -5.21
CA ARG A 88 0.78 -9.67 -5.50
C ARG A 88 1.08 -9.39 -6.96
N THR A 89 0.47 -10.14 -7.87
CA THR A 89 0.72 -9.97 -9.30
C THR A 89 0.31 -8.57 -9.76
N GLU A 90 -0.87 -8.12 -9.40
CA GLU A 90 -1.39 -6.81 -9.78
C GLU A 90 -0.53 -5.70 -9.21
N ILE A 91 -0.10 -5.84 -7.96
CA ILE A 91 0.71 -4.83 -7.27
C ILE A 91 2.09 -4.74 -7.90
N ILE A 92 2.75 -5.87 -8.12
CA ILE A 92 4.08 -5.88 -8.73
C ILE A 92 4.03 -5.30 -10.14
N ASN A 93 3.00 -5.66 -10.93
CA ASN A 93 2.84 -5.12 -12.27
C ASN A 93 2.64 -3.61 -12.25
N ALA A 94 1.87 -3.09 -11.31
CA ALA A 94 1.64 -1.66 -11.17
C ALA A 94 2.95 -0.90 -10.87
N ILE A 95 3.75 -1.44 -9.95
CA ILE A 95 5.04 -0.85 -9.60
C ILE A 95 5.99 -0.89 -10.79
N ASP A 96 6.06 -2.02 -11.50
CA ASP A 96 6.91 -2.16 -12.68
C ASP A 96 6.53 -1.15 -13.75
N ARG A 97 5.25 -0.94 -13.99
CA ARG A 97 4.80 0.02 -15.00
C ARG A 97 5.14 1.44 -14.62
N MET A 98 5.02 1.77 -13.34
CA MET A 98 5.36 3.12 -12.89
C MET A 98 6.85 3.42 -13.06
N LEU A 99 7.70 2.40 -12.89
CA LEU A 99 9.16 2.55 -12.95
C LEU A 99 9.73 2.35 -14.37
N ALA A 100 8.93 1.88 -15.29
CA ALA A 100 9.38 1.56 -16.66
C ALA A 100 9.72 2.80 -17.49
#